data_678ad34b910706d343e7b1577695d181
#
_entry.id   678ad34b910706d343e7b1577695d181
#
_cell.length_a   1.000
_cell.length_b   1.000
_cell.length_c   1.000
_cell.angle_alpha   90.00
_cell.angle_beta   90.00
_cell.angle_gamma   90.00
#
_symmetry.space_group_name_H-M   'P 1'
#
loop_
_entity.id
_entity.type
_entity.pdbx_description
1 polymer ?
#
loop_
_entity_poly.entity_id
_entity_poly.type
_entity_poly.pdbx_seq_one_letter_code
_entity_poly.pdbx_strand_id
1 'polypeptide(L)'
;NTKILTTATPLMNKSIKNAATDFDITELPLIKTVPINFDLFSKADIAHFSHIVFTSANGVKIFFEYLQKSKTDIRTLRDTKFAVVGKKTADVLASYGIYADMVPQIHSGLELARLMCEKCSKNDNILLIRAENGASTMPNILSENNINFTDMHLYRTETDNSKQELLNLCLNDTDYVILSSGSAAK
;
A
#
# COMPACT_ATOMS: atom_id res chain seq x y z
N ASN A 1 32.88 6.03 11.38
CA ASN A 1 31.84 5.09 10.95
C ASN A 1 31.41 5.45 9.53
N THR A 2 31.17 4.44 8.70
CA THR A 2 30.65 4.62 7.35
C THR A 2 29.24 5.21 7.42
N LYS A 3 29.01 6.27 6.68
CA LYS A 3 27.75 7.03 6.65
C LYS A 3 26.86 6.59 5.49
N ILE A 4 25.64 6.21 5.77
CA ILE A 4 24.67 5.72 4.78
C ILE A 4 23.44 6.65 4.81
N LEU A 5 23.08 7.18 3.64
CA LEU A 5 21.80 7.87 3.43
C LEU A 5 20.79 6.89 2.87
N THR A 6 19.62 6.78 3.48
CA THR A 6 18.51 5.98 2.92
C THR A 6 17.31 6.84 2.59
N THR A 7 16.81 6.71 1.36
CA THR A 7 15.58 7.39 0.89
C THR A 7 14.34 6.53 1.06
N ALA A 8 14.48 5.38 1.73
CA ALA A 8 13.41 4.43 1.97
C ALA A 8 12.30 5.00 2.86
N THR A 9 11.12 4.37 2.80
CA THR A 9 10.02 4.69 3.70
C THR A 9 10.38 4.35 5.16
N PRO A 10 9.77 5.00 6.17
CA PRO A 10 10.08 4.73 7.59
C PRO A 10 9.99 3.26 7.98
N LEU A 11 9.01 2.52 7.39
CA LEU A 11 8.86 1.10 7.67
C LEU A 11 10.04 0.25 7.14
N MET A 12 10.58 0.61 5.97
CA MET A 12 11.74 -0.07 5.38
C MET A 12 13.03 0.33 6.10
N ASN A 13 13.14 1.59 6.52
CA ASN A 13 14.26 2.10 7.31
C ASN A 13 14.46 1.33 8.61
N LYS A 14 13.38 0.95 9.29
CA LYS A 14 13.47 0.10 10.49
C LYS A 14 14.17 -1.24 10.21
N SER A 15 13.88 -1.86 9.05
CA SER A 15 14.54 -3.10 8.64
C SER A 15 16.00 -2.88 8.28
N ILE A 16 16.32 -1.78 7.60
CA ILE A 16 17.69 -1.41 7.23
C ILE A 16 18.53 -1.17 8.49
N LYS A 17 18.03 -0.40 9.46
CA LYS A 17 18.73 -0.15 10.73
C LYS A 17 19.00 -1.43 11.52
N ASN A 18 18.05 -2.35 11.54
CA ASN A 18 18.24 -3.63 12.22
C ASN A 18 19.30 -4.52 11.57
N ALA A 19 19.49 -4.39 10.25
CA ALA A 19 20.46 -5.17 9.49
C ALA A 19 21.86 -4.54 9.42
N ALA A 20 21.96 -3.23 9.68
CA ALA A 20 23.15 -2.43 9.47
C ALA A 20 23.52 -1.63 10.74
N THR A 21 23.71 -2.33 11.86
CA THR A 21 23.95 -1.72 13.19
C THR A 21 25.29 -1.00 13.32
N ASP A 22 26.27 -1.35 12.48
CA ASP A 22 27.64 -0.80 12.51
C ASP A 22 27.82 0.47 11.65
N PHE A 23 26.75 0.93 11.03
CA PHE A 23 26.74 2.08 10.14
C PHE A 23 26.02 3.27 10.76
N ASP A 24 26.43 4.47 10.37
CA ASP A 24 25.73 5.71 10.70
C ASP A 24 24.66 5.98 9.63
N ILE A 25 23.39 5.75 9.98
CA ILE A 25 22.28 5.79 9.00
C ILE A 25 21.46 7.05 9.15
N THR A 26 21.50 7.89 8.13
CA THR A 26 20.61 9.05 7.96
C THR A 26 19.40 8.67 7.13
N GLU A 27 18.20 8.88 7.68
CA GLU A 27 16.94 8.62 6.99
C GLU A 27 16.38 9.90 6.36
N LEU A 28 16.20 9.88 5.04
CA LEU A 28 15.60 10.99 4.31
C LEU A 28 14.59 10.45 3.28
N PRO A 29 13.39 10.07 3.69
CA PRO A 29 12.34 9.65 2.76
C PRO A 29 12.01 10.79 1.80
N LEU A 30 12.21 10.58 0.49
CA LEU A 30 11.98 11.59 -0.57
C LEU A 30 10.57 11.52 -1.17
N ILE A 31 9.78 10.55 -0.75
CA ILE A 31 8.39 10.42 -1.18
C ILE A 31 7.45 10.54 0.01
N LYS A 32 6.30 11.15 -0.24
CA LYS A 32 5.20 11.25 0.72
C LYS A 32 3.93 10.64 0.15
N THR A 33 3.14 10.04 1.02
CA THR A 33 1.80 9.56 0.68
C THR A 33 0.81 10.68 0.99
N VAL A 34 0.07 11.08 -0.02
CA VAL A 34 -0.97 12.12 0.09
C VAL A 34 -2.33 11.47 -0.05
N PRO A 35 -3.16 11.44 1.00
CA PRO A 35 -4.52 10.95 0.89
C PRO A 35 -5.32 11.77 -0.13
N ILE A 36 -6.11 11.07 -0.94
CA ILE A 36 -7.06 11.71 -1.85
C ILE A 36 -8.38 11.86 -1.08
N ASN A 37 -8.97 13.04 -1.16
CA ASN A 37 -10.28 13.28 -0.54
C ASN A 37 -11.34 12.46 -1.27
N PHE A 38 -12.07 11.63 -0.53
CA PHE A 38 -13.13 10.80 -1.09
C PHE A 38 -14.38 10.90 -0.23
N ASP A 39 -15.37 11.56 -0.78
CA ASP A 39 -16.75 11.55 -0.27
C ASP A 39 -17.55 10.34 -0.81
N LEU A 40 -16.86 9.31 -1.30
CA LEU A 40 -17.39 8.36 -2.27
C LEU A 40 -18.16 7.17 -1.69
N PHE A 41 -18.15 6.94 -0.37
CA PHE A 41 -18.89 5.81 0.17
C PHE A 41 -19.77 6.19 1.33
N SER A 42 -21.06 5.97 1.15
CA SER A 42 -21.96 5.83 2.29
C SER A 42 -21.65 4.54 3.06
N LYS A 43 -22.03 4.46 4.33
CA LYS A 43 -21.89 3.22 5.12
C LYS A 43 -22.57 2.03 4.46
N ALA A 44 -23.62 2.25 3.68
CA ALA A 44 -24.35 1.24 2.94
C ALA A 44 -23.53 0.68 1.77
N ASP A 45 -22.78 1.54 1.09
CA ASP A 45 -22.03 1.13 -0.11
C ASP A 45 -20.89 0.17 0.22
N ILE A 46 -20.21 0.35 1.35
CA ILE A 46 -19.10 -0.52 1.78
C ILE A 46 -19.58 -1.94 2.08
N ALA A 47 -20.76 -2.12 2.64
CA ALA A 47 -21.34 -3.41 2.98
C ALA A 47 -21.70 -4.28 1.75
N HIS A 48 -21.78 -3.68 0.56
CA HIS A 48 -22.12 -4.40 -0.67
C HIS A 48 -20.92 -5.06 -1.34
N PHE A 49 -19.69 -4.79 -0.89
CA PHE A 49 -18.52 -5.45 -1.45
C PHE A 49 -18.31 -6.82 -0.83
N SER A 50 -18.27 -7.85 -1.67
CA SER A 50 -17.93 -9.22 -1.26
C SER A 50 -16.44 -9.35 -0.92
N HIS A 51 -15.60 -8.54 -1.56
CA HIS A 51 -14.15 -8.53 -1.35
C HIS A 51 -13.59 -7.10 -1.28
N ILE A 52 -12.64 -6.88 -0.38
CA ILE A 52 -11.81 -5.69 -0.34
C ILE A 52 -10.37 -6.09 -0.55
N VAL A 53 -9.72 -5.46 -1.53
CA VAL A 53 -8.37 -5.79 -1.98
C VAL A 53 -7.44 -4.63 -1.71
N PHE A 54 -6.34 -4.89 -1.00
CA PHE A 54 -5.32 -3.90 -0.74
C PHE A 54 -4.01 -4.24 -1.46
N THR A 55 -3.55 -3.32 -2.30
CA THR A 55 -2.27 -3.45 -2.99
C THR A 55 -1.09 -2.91 -2.17
N SER A 56 -1.35 -2.30 -1.01
CA SER A 56 -0.31 -1.75 -0.13
C SER A 56 -0.76 -1.60 1.32
N ALA A 57 0.22 -1.55 2.23
CA ALA A 57 0.02 -1.24 3.64
C ALA A 57 -0.55 0.18 3.87
N ASN A 58 -0.19 1.16 3.02
CA ASN A 58 -0.75 2.51 3.10
C ASN A 58 -2.25 2.53 2.78
N GLY A 59 -2.68 1.76 1.77
CA GLY A 59 -4.10 1.61 1.45
C GLY A 59 -4.91 1.08 2.63
N VAL A 60 -4.39 0.08 3.36
CA VAL A 60 -5.01 -0.43 4.58
C VAL A 60 -5.18 0.68 5.61
N LYS A 61 -4.10 1.39 5.96
CA LYS A 61 -4.13 2.45 6.98
C LYS A 61 -5.15 3.53 6.64
N ILE A 62 -5.10 4.07 5.43
CA ILE A 62 -5.98 5.15 4.99
C ILE A 62 -7.44 4.69 4.97
N PHE A 63 -7.71 3.46 4.56
CA PHE A 63 -9.06 2.89 4.57
C PHE A 63 -9.63 2.81 6.00
N PHE A 64 -8.86 2.30 6.97
CA PHE A 64 -9.31 2.21 8.35
C PHE A 64 -9.43 3.58 9.04
N GLU A 65 -8.54 4.53 8.74
CA GLU A 65 -8.69 5.93 9.16
C GLU A 65 -9.99 6.53 8.64
N TYR A 66 -10.35 6.21 7.39
CA TYR A 66 -11.63 6.64 6.82
C TYR A 66 -12.82 6.04 7.57
N LEU A 67 -12.83 4.73 7.84
CA LEU A 67 -13.89 4.09 8.62
C LEU A 67 -14.06 4.76 9.99
N GLN A 68 -12.96 5.08 10.66
CA GLN A 68 -12.99 5.79 11.95
C GLN A 68 -13.58 7.19 11.81
N LYS A 69 -13.12 7.99 10.86
CA LYS A 69 -13.60 9.36 10.62
C LYS A 69 -15.08 9.39 10.26
N SER A 70 -15.54 8.45 9.43
CA SER A 70 -16.95 8.30 9.04
C SER A 70 -17.82 7.63 10.10
N LYS A 71 -17.22 7.22 11.25
CA LYS A 71 -17.91 6.44 12.30
C LYS A 71 -18.58 5.19 11.74
N THR A 72 -17.97 4.55 10.76
CA THR A 72 -18.45 3.29 10.20
C THR A 72 -17.95 2.15 11.06
N ASP A 73 -18.89 1.36 11.58
CA ASP A 73 -18.57 0.21 12.42
C ASP A 73 -17.92 -0.90 11.56
N ILE A 74 -16.80 -1.44 12.01
CA ILE A 74 -16.08 -2.51 11.32
C ILE A 74 -16.92 -3.77 11.13
N ARG A 75 -17.91 -4.01 12.00
CA ARG A 75 -18.87 -5.12 11.87
C ARG A 75 -19.73 -5.04 10.61
N THR A 76 -19.79 -3.88 9.96
CA THR A 76 -20.38 -3.73 8.63
C THR A 76 -19.68 -4.62 7.59
N LEU A 77 -18.41 -4.95 7.82
CA LEU A 77 -17.56 -5.78 6.93
C LEU A 77 -17.54 -7.27 7.31
N ARG A 78 -18.45 -7.73 8.18
CA ARG A 78 -18.43 -9.11 8.71
C ARG A 78 -18.47 -10.19 7.64
N ASP A 79 -19.14 -9.93 6.52
CA ASP A 79 -19.32 -10.87 5.41
C ASP A 79 -18.35 -10.59 4.25
N THR A 80 -17.47 -9.59 4.40
CA THR A 80 -16.49 -9.19 3.39
C THR A 80 -15.20 -9.98 3.54
N LYS A 81 -14.68 -10.53 2.44
CA LYS A 81 -13.37 -11.18 2.38
C LYS A 81 -12.28 -10.15 2.06
N PHE A 82 -11.09 -10.39 2.59
CA PHE A 82 -9.95 -9.50 2.41
C PHE A 82 -8.83 -10.16 1.63
N ALA A 83 -8.34 -9.47 0.60
CA ALA A 83 -7.21 -9.90 -0.20
C ALA A 83 -6.09 -8.86 -0.14
N VAL A 84 -4.84 -9.31 -0.02
CA VAL A 84 -3.68 -8.43 0.09
C VAL A 84 -2.54 -8.92 -0.78
N VAL A 85 -1.75 -7.98 -1.32
CA VAL A 85 -0.65 -8.29 -2.25
C VAL A 85 0.51 -9.06 -1.60
N GLY A 86 0.66 -8.98 -0.29
CA GLY A 86 1.77 -9.66 0.38
C GLY A 86 1.81 -9.46 1.88
N LYS A 87 2.80 -10.10 2.52
CA LYS A 87 2.95 -10.20 3.97
C LYS A 87 2.91 -8.86 4.70
N LYS A 88 3.64 -7.85 4.23
CA LYS A 88 3.64 -6.51 4.85
C LYS A 88 2.25 -5.90 4.96
N THR A 89 1.44 -6.04 3.91
CA THR A 89 0.06 -5.54 3.88
C THR A 89 -0.83 -6.37 4.78
N ALA A 90 -0.63 -7.71 4.81
CA ALA A 90 -1.33 -8.61 5.72
C ALA A 90 -1.05 -8.29 7.20
N ASP A 91 0.21 -8.03 7.55
CA ASP A 91 0.60 -7.68 8.93
C ASP A 91 -0.06 -6.37 9.39
N VAL A 92 -0.17 -5.37 8.50
CA VAL A 92 -0.89 -4.13 8.82
C VAL A 92 -2.39 -4.37 8.94
N LEU A 93 -2.99 -5.19 8.09
CA LEU A 93 -4.40 -5.54 8.20
C LEU A 93 -4.69 -6.28 9.52
N ALA A 94 -3.81 -7.21 9.91
CA ALA A 94 -3.90 -7.93 11.18
C ALA A 94 -3.83 -7.00 12.40
N SER A 95 -3.13 -5.86 12.32
CA SER A 95 -3.09 -4.88 13.41
C SER A 95 -4.45 -4.20 13.67
N TYR A 96 -5.38 -4.27 12.73
CA TYR A 96 -6.77 -3.85 12.88
C TYR A 96 -7.72 -5.01 13.27
N GLY A 97 -7.15 -6.19 13.57
CA GLY A 97 -7.91 -7.38 13.99
C GLY A 97 -8.52 -8.18 12.84
N ILE A 98 -8.10 -7.94 11.60
CA ILE A 98 -8.59 -8.63 10.41
C ILE A 98 -7.45 -9.41 9.76
N TYR A 99 -7.68 -10.70 9.49
CA TYR A 99 -6.74 -11.53 8.76
C TYR A 99 -7.18 -11.65 7.29
N ALA A 100 -6.20 -11.59 6.38
CA ALA A 100 -6.48 -11.70 4.97
C ALA A 100 -6.89 -13.14 4.59
N ASP A 101 -7.98 -13.27 3.81
CA ASP A 101 -8.43 -14.54 3.26
C ASP A 101 -7.59 -14.99 2.06
N MET A 102 -7.00 -14.02 1.35
CA MET A 102 -6.19 -14.27 0.15
C MET A 102 -4.88 -13.48 0.21
N VAL A 103 -3.77 -14.23 0.17
CA VAL A 103 -2.40 -13.69 0.05
C VAL A 103 -1.67 -14.56 -0.96
N PRO A 104 -1.17 -14.04 -2.08
CA PRO A 104 -0.46 -14.86 -3.05
C PRO A 104 0.91 -15.30 -2.49
N GLN A 105 1.40 -16.45 -2.94
CA GLN A 105 2.74 -16.94 -2.54
C GLN A 105 3.87 -16.02 -3.03
N ILE A 106 3.75 -15.55 -4.26
CA ILE A 106 4.63 -14.52 -4.82
C ILE A 106 3.94 -13.17 -4.62
N HIS A 107 4.51 -12.33 -3.81
CA HIS A 107 3.94 -11.05 -3.38
C HIS A 107 3.98 -10.00 -4.50
N SER A 108 3.07 -10.11 -5.44
CA SER A 108 2.91 -9.16 -6.56
C SER A 108 1.45 -8.92 -6.90
N GLY A 109 1.15 -7.77 -7.50
CA GLY A 109 -0.20 -7.46 -7.98
C GLY A 109 -0.67 -8.41 -9.09
N LEU A 110 0.27 -8.92 -9.90
CA LEU A 110 0.00 -9.93 -10.92
C LEU A 110 -0.52 -11.23 -10.31
N GLU A 111 0.20 -11.77 -9.33
CA GLU A 111 -0.18 -13.04 -8.72
C GLU A 111 -1.44 -12.93 -7.86
N LEU A 112 -1.65 -11.77 -7.21
CA LEU A 112 -2.92 -11.51 -6.52
C LEU A 112 -4.09 -11.46 -7.51
N ALA A 113 -3.93 -10.80 -8.65
CA ALA A 113 -4.97 -10.76 -9.68
C ALA A 113 -5.31 -12.16 -10.20
N ARG A 114 -4.31 -13.01 -10.47
CA ARG A 114 -4.50 -14.41 -10.86
C ARG A 114 -5.28 -15.20 -9.81
N LEU A 115 -4.83 -15.11 -8.55
CA LEU A 115 -5.51 -15.77 -7.43
C LEU A 115 -6.97 -15.32 -7.30
N MET A 116 -7.25 -14.03 -7.50
CA MET A 116 -8.61 -13.53 -7.49
C MET A 116 -9.45 -14.06 -8.66
N CYS A 117 -8.89 -14.14 -9.87
CA CYS A 117 -9.59 -14.73 -11.02
C CYS A 117 -9.92 -16.21 -10.80
N GLU A 118 -9.11 -16.94 -10.02
CA GLU A 118 -9.39 -18.32 -9.65
C GLU A 118 -10.47 -18.47 -8.57
N LYS A 119 -10.55 -17.53 -7.64
CA LYS A 119 -11.37 -17.62 -6.42
C LYS A 119 -12.67 -16.84 -6.49
N CYS A 120 -12.72 -15.79 -7.29
CA CYS A 120 -13.88 -14.92 -7.44
C CYS A 120 -14.69 -15.26 -8.69
N SER A 121 -15.95 -14.92 -8.67
CA SER A 121 -16.90 -15.10 -9.75
C SER A 121 -17.43 -13.77 -10.28
N LYS A 122 -18.20 -13.81 -11.36
CA LYS A 122 -18.90 -12.62 -11.91
C LYS A 122 -19.91 -12.00 -10.95
N ASN A 123 -20.37 -12.76 -9.95
CA ASN A 123 -21.34 -12.30 -8.95
C ASN A 123 -20.65 -11.59 -7.77
N ASP A 124 -19.32 -11.67 -7.68
CA ASP A 124 -18.57 -10.98 -6.67
C ASP A 124 -18.44 -9.49 -7.03
N ASN A 125 -18.51 -8.65 -6.01
CA ASN A 125 -18.32 -7.22 -6.11
C ASN A 125 -17.06 -6.84 -5.33
N ILE A 126 -16.02 -6.45 -6.05
CA ILE A 126 -14.69 -6.22 -5.49
C ILE A 126 -14.43 -4.72 -5.34
N LEU A 127 -13.96 -4.31 -4.16
CA LEU A 127 -13.37 -3.01 -3.94
C LEU A 127 -11.85 -3.12 -4.02
N LEU A 128 -11.25 -2.62 -5.09
CA LEU A 128 -9.80 -2.60 -5.28
C LEU A 128 -9.22 -1.27 -4.79
N ILE A 129 -8.49 -1.32 -3.68
CA ILE A 129 -7.89 -0.14 -3.04
C ILE A 129 -6.41 -0.04 -3.40
N ARG A 130 -6.03 1.06 -4.05
CA ARG A 130 -4.66 1.28 -4.51
C ARG A 130 -4.27 2.76 -4.58
N ALA A 131 -2.99 3.02 -4.86
CA ALA A 131 -2.54 4.37 -5.19
C ALA A 131 -3.07 4.82 -6.55
N GLU A 132 -3.34 6.11 -6.72
CA GLU A 132 -3.75 6.72 -8.00
C GLU A 132 -2.73 6.45 -9.11
N ASN A 133 -1.44 6.57 -8.79
CA ASN A 133 -0.33 6.30 -9.70
C ASN A 133 0.22 4.87 -9.58
N GLY A 134 -0.60 3.93 -9.07
CA GLY A 134 -0.25 2.51 -8.98
C GLY A 134 -0.29 1.80 -10.35
N ALA A 135 0.38 0.65 -10.43
CA ALA A 135 0.41 -0.15 -11.66
C ALA A 135 -0.99 -0.61 -12.09
N SER A 136 -1.28 -0.56 -13.38
CA SER A 136 -2.57 -0.98 -13.98
C SER A 136 -2.68 -2.50 -14.21
N THR A 137 -1.65 -3.27 -13.88
CA THR A 137 -1.62 -4.73 -14.12
C THR A 137 -2.83 -5.45 -13.52
N MET A 138 -3.15 -5.17 -12.25
CA MET A 138 -4.27 -5.84 -11.59
C MET A 138 -5.63 -5.44 -12.15
N PRO A 139 -5.97 -4.14 -12.33
CA PRO A 139 -7.20 -3.74 -12.99
C PRO A 139 -7.39 -4.36 -14.36
N ASN A 140 -6.33 -4.41 -15.19
CA ASN A 140 -6.38 -4.98 -16.54
C ASN A 140 -6.73 -6.47 -16.50
N ILE A 141 -6.07 -7.26 -15.65
CA ILE A 141 -6.32 -8.70 -15.53
C ILE A 141 -7.75 -8.98 -15.04
N LEU A 142 -8.23 -8.24 -14.04
CA LEU A 142 -9.61 -8.40 -13.55
C LEU A 142 -10.62 -8.08 -14.65
N SER A 143 -10.40 -7.01 -15.42
CA SER A 143 -11.25 -6.64 -16.55
C SER A 143 -11.25 -7.70 -17.66
N GLU A 144 -10.07 -8.20 -18.06
CA GLU A 144 -9.92 -9.25 -19.08
C GLU A 144 -10.64 -10.55 -18.70
N ASN A 145 -10.74 -10.83 -17.42
CA ASN A 145 -11.43 -12.02 -16.89
C ASN A 145 -12.90 -11.75 -16.51
N ASN A 146 -13.44 -10.58 -16.85
CA ASN A 146 -14.83 -10.19 -16.55
C ASN A 146 -15.18 -10.25 -15.06
N ILE A 147 -14.24 -9.95 -14.19
CA ILE A 147 -14.47 -9.80 -12.75
C ILE A 147 -14.91 -8.36 -12.48
N ASN A 148 -16.04 -8.20 -11.79
CA ASN A 148 -16.55 -6.87 -11.43
C ASN A 148 -15.74 -6.28 -10.29
N PHE A 149 -15.25 -5.06 -10.47
CA PHE A 149 -14.55 -4.33 -9.42
C PHE A 149 -14.78 -2.81 -9.52
N THR A 150 -14.70 -2.18 -8.37
CA THR A 150 -14.59 -0.72 -8.25
C THR A 150 -13.15 -0.37 -7.95
N ASP A 151 -12.49 0.37 -8.85
CA ASP A 151 -11.10 0.81 -8.68
C ASP A 151 -11.07 2.08 -7.85
N MET A 152 -10.58 1.97 -6.61
CA MET A 152 -10.56 3.08 -5.66
C MET A 152 -9.14 3.55 -5.38
N HIS A 153 -8.89 4.80 -5.69
CA HIS A 153 -7.64 5.48 -5.40
C HIS A 153 -7.75 6.27 -4.10
N LEU A 154 -7.23 5.74 -2.99
CA LEU A 154 -7.28 6.39 -1.69
C LEU A 154 -6.15 7.38 -1.44
N TYR A 155 -5.07 7.29 -2.21
CA TYR A 155 -3.90 8.12 -2.05
C TYR A 155 -3.10 8.17 -3.33
N ARG A 156 -2.22 9.17 -3.42
CA ARG A 156 -1.15 9.21 -4.40
C ARG A 156 0.20 9.33 -3.70
N THR A 157 1.24 8.90 -4.39
CA THR A 157 2.61 9.05 -3.93
C THR A 157 3.24 10.22 -4.69
N GLU A 158 3.76 11.18 -3.96
CA GLU A 158 4.39 12.38 -4.52
C GLU A 158 5.84 12.50 -4.04
N THR A 159 6.69 13.13 -4.84
CA THR A 159 8.01 13.56 -4.39
C THR A 159 7.88 14.65 -3.34
N ASP A 160 8.63 14.54 -2.26
CA ASP A 160 8.68 15.57 -1.22
C ASP A 160 9.77 16.61 -1.53
N ASN A 161 9.42 17.55 -2.39
CA ASN A 161 10.35 18.62 -2.83
C ASN A 161 10.85 19.51 -1.69
N SER A 162 10.17 19.52 -0.53
CA SER A 162 10.62 20.29 0.64
C SER A 162 11.94 19.79 1.22
N LYS A 163 12.37 18.59 0.82
CA LYS A 163 13.60 17.94 1.30
C LYS A 163 14.80 18.10 0.35
N GLN A 164 14.66 18.83 -0.76
CA GLN A 164 15.72 18.96 -1.76
C GLN A 164 17.00 19.56 -1.21
N GLU A 165 16.90 20.63 -0.41
CA GLU A 165 18.07 21.28 0.20
C GLU A 165 18.74 20.34 1.21
N LEU A 166 17.93 19.66 2.04
CA LEU A 166 18.44 18.70 3.01
C LEU A 166 19.11 17.50 2.33
N LEU A 167 18.55 17.04 1.20
CA LEU A 167 19.17 15.98 0.39
C LEU A 167 20.57 16.38 -0.07
N ASN A 168 20.72 17.60 -0.62
CA ASN A 168 22.00 18.10 -1.08
C ASN A 168 23.03 18.19 0.07
N LEU A 169 22.61 18.62 1.25
CA LEU A 169 23.46 18.66 2.44
C LEU A 169 23.89 17.25 2.88
N CYS A 170 22.94 16.32 2.95
CA CYS A 170 23.23 14.93 3.34
C CYS A 170 24.16 14.23 2.36
N LEU A 171 24.02 14.45 1.05
CA LEU A 171 24.87 13.82 0.04
C LEU A 171 26.34 14.21 0.16
N ASN A 172 26.64 15.43 0.63
CA ASN A 172 28.02 15.89 0.81
C ASN A 172 28.73 15.19 1.99
N ASP A 173 28.00 14.57 2.90
CA ASP A 173 28.50 13.91 4.11
C ASP A 173 28.11 12.42 4.16
N THR A 174 27.97 11.77 3.01
CA THR A 174 27.49 10.40 2.88
C THR A 174 28.44 9.57 2.03
N ASP A 175 28.79 8.36 2.51
CA ASP A 175 29.62 7.42 1.77
C ASP A 175 28.79 6.56 0.80
N TYR A 176 27.55 6.19 1.19
CA TYR A 176 26.66 5.35 0.39
C TYR A 176 25.21 5.83 0.45
N VAL A 177 24.49 5.65 -0.66
CA VAL A 177 23.05 5.95 -0.76
C VAL A 177 22.27 4.68 -1.06
N ILE A 178 21.25 4.39 -0.23
CA ILE A 178 20.30 3.30 -0.46
C ILE A 178 19.03 3.86 -1.10
N LEU A 179 18.78 3.45 -2.35
CA LEU A 179 17.56 3.74 -3.08
C LEU A 179 16.63 2.52 -3.00
N SER A 180 15.45 2.70 -2.45
CA SER A 180 14.53 1.58 -2.15
C SER A 180 13.63 1.13 -3.31
N SER A 181 13.67 1.87 -4.43
CA SER A 181 12.88 1.55 -5.63
C SER A 181 13.50 2.13 -6.89
N GLY A 182 13.19 1.54 -8.04
CA GLY A 182 13.62 2.07 -9.35
C GLY A 182 13.07 3.47 -9.65
N SER A 183 11.95 3.86 -9.04
CA SER A 183 11.42 5.23 -9.16
C SER A 183 12.18 6.25 -8.31
N ALA A 184 12.84 5.81 -7.23
CA ALA A 184 13.69 6.67 -6.43
C ALA A 184 15.07 6.91 -7.07
N ALA A 185 15.42 6.12 -8.09
CA ALA A 185 16.69 6.22 -8.82
C ALA A 185 16.58 7.07 -10.10
N LYS A 186 15.39 7.52 -10.47
CA LYS A 186 15.10 8.40 -11.60
C LYS A 186 14.99 9.85 -11.16
#